data_ea57d71fb990b406563327b56d2d5c0d
#
_entry.id   ea57d71fb990b406563327b56d2d5c0d
#
_cell.length_a   1.000
_cell.length_b   1.000
_cell.length_c   1.000
_cell.angle_alpha   90.00
_cell.angle_beta   90.00
_cell.angle_gamma   90.00
#
_symmetry.space_group_name_H-M   'P 1'
#
loop_
_entity.id
_entity.type
_entity.pdbx_description
1 polymer ?
#
loop_
_entity_poly.entity_id
_entity_poly.type
_entity_poly.pdbx_seq_one_letter_code
_entity_poly.pdbx_strand_id
1 'polypeptide(L)'
;MSGRKNAGRTSPWLLILISAGCFFATYNFLTMHGRGRDGPRKLLDGGGSYGSRSGSDPAKRFHVALTATDALYSQWQSRIMHYWYKEMRDRPGSDMGGFTRILHSGKPDGLMDEIPTMVVDPLPEGKDKGYIVLNRPWAFVQWLQRAKIDEDYILMAEPDHVFVKPLPNLAHGDEPAAFPFFYINPTVNEKILRKFFPEEKGPVSKIDPIGNSPVIIKKAQLEKIAPTWMNVSLKMKEDQDTDKAFGWVLEMYAYAVASALHGVHHSLRKDFMIQVLSLVTR
;
A
#
# COMPACT_ATOMS: atom_id res chain seq x y z
N MET A 1 -25.69 -11.77 53.65
CA MET A 1 -26.23 -11.82 52.27
C MET A 1 -25.07 -12.09 51.32
N SER A 2 -25.03 -13.33 50.80
CA SER A 2 -23.87 -13.83 49.99
C SER A 2 -24.20 -13.65 48.50
N GLY A 3 -23.41 -12.81 47.80
CA GLY A 3 -23.50 -12.60 46.37
C GLY A 3 -22.72 -13.68 45.59
N ARG A 4 -23.38 -14.62 45.00
CA ARG A 4 -22.83 -15.61 44.08
C ARG A 4 -22.38 -14.92 42.78
N LYS A 5 -21.07 -14.94 42.48
CA LYS A 5 -20.52 -14.58 41.16
C LYS A 5 -20.87 -15.70 40.15
N ASN A 6 -21.65 -15.37 39.13
CA ASN A 6 -21.88 -16.25 37.99
C ASN A 6 -20.62 -16.27 37.12
N ALA A 7 -19.90 -17.38 37.16
CA ALA A 7 -18.87 -17.71 36.18
C ALA A 7 -19.57 -18.04 34.83
N GLY A 8 -19.31 -17.22 33.79
CA GLY A 8 -19.85 -17.43 32.46
C GLY A 8 -19.42 -18.79 31.88
N ARG A 9 -20.36 -19.71 31.70
CA ARG A 9 -20.16 -20.98 30.99
C ARG A 9 -19.95 -20.65 29.51
N THR A 10 -18.73 -20.82 29.00
CA THR A 10 -18.47 -20.81 27.56
C THR A 10 -19.29 -21.90 26.90
N SER A 11 -20.05 -21.53 25.85
CA SER A 11 -20.87 -22.47 25.10
C SER A 11 -20.01 -23.58 24.48
N PRO A 12 -20.34 -24.88 24.67
CA PRO A 12 -19.59 -25.98 24.06
C PRO A 12 -19.52 -25.87 22.53
N TRP A 13 -20.49 -25.24 21.89
CA TRP A 13 -20.51 -24.97 20.46
C TRP A 13 -19.41 -23.99 20.03
N LEU A 14 -19.06 -23.02 20.87
CA LEU A 14 -17.96 -22.07 20.60
C LEU A 14 -16.60 -22.79 20.59
N LEU A 15 -16.40 -23.73 21.51
CA LEU A 15 -15.17 -24.55 21.57
C LEU A 15 -15.06 -25.49 20.35
N ILE A 16 -16.18 -26.05 19.88
CA ILE A 16 -16.22 -26.90 18.66
C ILE A 16 -15.87 -26.07 17.43
N LEU A 17 -16.41 -24.85 17.29
CA LEU A 17 -16.10 -23.96 16.16
C LEU A 17 -14.63 -23.52 16.16
N ILE A 18 -14.07 -23.20 17.31
CA ILE A 18 -12.64 -22.84 17.44
C ILE A 18 -11.74 -24.02 17.09
N SER A 19 -12.05 -25.23 17.59
CA SER A 19 -11.27 -26.44 17.29
C SER A 19 -11.35 -26.84 15.82
N ALA A 20 -12.53 -26.73 15.19
CA ALA A 20 -12.69 -26.97 13.74
C ALA A 20 -11.90 -25.93 12.89
N GLY A 21 -11.92 -24.66 13.29
CA GLY A 21 -11.12 -23.61 12.64
C GLY A 21 -9.63 -23.86 12.72
N CYS A 22 -9.12 -24.23 13.90
CA CYS A 22 -7.73 -24.60 14.10
C CYS A 22 -7.33 -25.83 13.29
N PHE A 23 -8.20 -26.86 13.24
CA PHE A 23 -7.93 -28.08 12.47
C PHE A 23 -7.87 -27.78 10.97
N PHE A 24 -8.78 -26.95 10.46
CA PHE A 24 -8.81 -26.56 9.05
C PHE A 24 -7.57 -25.73 8.67
N ALA A 25 -7.14 -24.81 9.52
CA ALA A 25 -5.93 -24.02 9.31
C ALA A 25 -4.67 -24.91 9.32
N THR A 26 -4.56 -25.85 10.27
CA THR A 26 -3.44 -26.78 10.38
C THR A 26 -3.40 -27.75 9.21
N TYR A 27 -4.54 -28.26 8.77
CA TYR A 27 -4.65 -29.15 7.61
C TYR A 27 -4.19 -28.46 6.32
N ASN A 28 -4.64 -27.21 6.09
CA ASN A 28 -4.18 -26.45 4.92
C ASN A 28 -2.68 -26.13 4.98
N PHE A 29 -2.16 -25.81 6.17
CA PHE A 29 -0.72 -25.59 6.35
C PHE A 29 0.11 -26.84 6.04
N LEU A 30 -0.30 -28.02 6.52
CA LEU A 30 0.38 -29.29 6.28
C LEU A 30 0.28 -29.74 4.81
N THR A 31 -0.87 -29.52 4.14
CA THR A 31 -1.03 -29.88 2.72
C THR A 31 -0.25 -28.95 1.79
N MET A 32 -0.06 -27.69 2.16
CA MET A 32 0.81 -26.76 1.41
C MET A 32 2.31 -27.13 1.58
N HIS A 33 2.73 -27.61 2.72
CA HIS A 33 4.13 -28.02 2.98
C HIS A 33 4.46 -29.46 2.56
N GLY A 34 3.45 -30.30 2.29
CA GLY A 34 3.61 -31.71 1.92
C GLY A 34 3.89 -31.97 0.41
N ARG A 35 3.80 -30.95 -0.44
CA ARG A 35 4.04 -31.08 -1.89
C ARG A 35 5.38 -30.46 -2.31
N GLY A 36 6.48 -31.10 -1.92
CA GLY A 36 7.79 -30.60 -2.33
C GLY A 36 8.97 -31.40 -1.79
N ARG A 37 8.91 -32.73 -1.90
CA ARG A 37 10.12 -33.57 -1.76
C ARG A 37 10.25 -34.42 -3.01
N ASP A 38 10.70 -33.82 -4.10
CA ASP A 38 11.39 -34.55 -5.15
C ASP A 38 12.89 -34.44 -4.90
N GLY A 39 13.54 -35.61 -4.96
CA GLY A 39 14.91 -35.85 -4.56
C GLY A 39 15.96 -35.12 -5.41
N PRO A 40 17.28 -35.30 -5.10
CA PRO A 40 18.35 -34.49 -5.66
C PRO A 40 18.53 -34.74 -7.15
N ARG A 41 18.21 -33.73 -7.98
CA ARG A 41 18.62 -33.72 -9.40
C ARG A 41 20.14 -33.53 -9.50
N LYS A 42 20.80 -34.52 -10.09
CA LYS A 42 22.20 -34.48 -10.48
C LYS A 42 22.51 -33.20 -11.26
N LEU A 43 23.49 -32.46 -10.80
CA LEU A 43 24.19 -31.43 -11.55
C LEU A 43 24.83 -32.10 -12.79
N LEU A 44 24.31 -31.84 -13.96
CA LEU A 44 25.04 -31.98 -15.20
C LEU A 44 25.71 -30.64 -15.47
N ASP A 45 27.02 -30.69 -15.39
CA ASP A 45 27.97 -29.66 -15.81
C ASP A 45 27.76 -29.42 -17.32
N GLY A 46 27.30 -28.24 -17.67
CA GLY A 46 27.14 -27.79 -19.04
C GLY A 46 27.33 -26.29 -19.04
N GLY A 47 28.55 -25.85 -19.41
CA GLY A 47 28.87 -24.44 -19.62
C GLY A 47 27.92 -23.82 -20.63
N GLY A 48 26.89 -23.17 -20.13
CA GLY A 48 25.92 -22.39 -20.86
C GLY A 48 26.09 -20.94 -20.46
N SER A 49 26.54 -20.15 -21.42
CA SER A 49 26.49 -18.69 -21.46
C SER A 49 25.32 -18.16 -20.64
N TYR A 50 25.60 -17.28 -19.69
CA TYR A 50 24.59 -16.48 -19.01
C TYR A 50 23.74 -15.77 -20.06
N GLY A 51 22.58 -16.37 -20.37
CA GLY A 51 21.58 -15.78 -21.21
C GLY A 51 21.17 -14.44 -20.60
N SER A 52 21.37 -13.40 -21.38
CA SER A 52 20.85 -12.06 -21.19
C SER A 52 19.47 -12.15 -20.55
N ARG A 53 19.29 -11.53 -19.36
CA ARG A 53 17.99 -11.24 -18.74
C ARG A 53 17.10 -10.72 -19.87
N SER A 54 15.98 -11.39 -20.14
CA SER A 54 14.93 -10.87 -21.01
C SER A 54 14.53 -9.51 -20.44
N GLY A 55 15.03 -8.43 -21.07
CA GLY A 55 15.13 -7.13 -20.45
C GLY A 55 13.75 -6.52 -20.28
N SER A 56 13.33 -6.32 -19.04
CA SER A 56 12.43 -5.20 -18.75
C SER A 56 13.16 -3.94 -19.22
N ASP A 57 12.48 -3.15 -20.04
CA ASP A 57 12.98 -1.85 -20.48
C ASP A 57 13.31 -1.00 -19.24
N PRO A 58 14.57 -0.56 -19.03
CA PRO A 58 14.94 0.23 -17.86
C PRO A 58 14.05 1.46 -17.68
N ALA A 59 13.55 2.04 -18.77
CA ALA A 59 12.65 3.20 -18.77
C ALA A 59 11.25 2.88 -18.21
N LYS A 60 10.88 1.60 -18.09
CA LYS A 60 9.61 1.16 -17.50
C LYS A 60 9.71 0.77 -16.04
N ARG A 61 10.91 0.67 -15.50
CA ARG A 61 11.07 0.24 -14.11
C ARG A 61 10.46 1.22 -13.13
N PHE A 62 9.88 0.67 -12.06
CA PHE A 62 9.34 1.45 -10.96
C PHE A 62 9.95 1.04 -9.63
N HIS A 63 10.21 2.04 -8.78
CA HIS A 63 10.63 1.83 -7.40
C HIS A 63 9.42 1.50 -6.51
N VAL A 64 9.50 0.44 -5.74
CA VAL A 64 8.46 0.09 -4.77
C VAL A 64 8.71 0.85 -3.48
N ALA A 65 7.78 1.71 -3.10
CA ALA A 65 7.85 2.52 -1.89
C ALA A 65 6.65 2.25 -0.98
N LEU A 66 6.89 1.82 0.24
CA LEU A 66 5.85 1.64 1.25
C LEU A 66 6.11 2.50 2.47
N THR A 67 5.08 3.07 3.05
CA THR A 67 5.15 3.78 4.33
C THR A 67 4.83 2.84 5.48
N ALA A 68 5.61 2.90 6.58
CA ALA A 68 5.47 2.00 7.70
C ALA A 68 5.77 2.67 9.03
N THR A 69 5.23 2.11 10.12
CA THR A 69 5.58 2.44 11.50
C THR A 69 6.51 1.37 12.09
N ASP A 70 7.06 1.63 13.28
CA ASP A 70 7.81 0.68 14.09
C ASP A 70 6.91 -0.26 14.93
N ALA A 71 5.57 -0.18 14.79
CA ALA A 71 4.65 -1.08 15.46
C ALA A 71 4.87 -2.53 14.99
N LEU A 72 4.78 -3.48 15.91
CA LEU A 72 5.02 -4.91 15.64
C LEU A 72 4.18 -5.43 14.45
N TYR A 73 2.92 -5.00 14.36
CA TYR A 73 2.03 -5.36 13.27
C TYR A 73 2.54 -4.83 11.91
N SER A 74 2.98 -3.57 11.84
CA SER A 74 3.55 -2.96 10.63
C SER A 74 4.87 -3.64 10.22
N GLN A 75 5.71 -4.02 11.19
CA GLN A 75 6.93 -4.77 10.93
C GLN A 75 6.65 -6.14 10.31
N TRP A 76 5.69 -6.88 10.88
CA TRP A 76 5.28 -8.18 10.38
C TRP A 76 4.76 -8.10 8.92
N GLN A 77 3.87 -7.16 8.63
CA GLN A 77 3.35 -6.92 7.28
C GLN A 77 4.47 -6.55 6.30
N SER A 78 5.37 -5.64 6.69
CA SER A 78 6.51 -5.22 5.86
C SER A 78 7.42 -6.39 5.49
N ARG A 79 7.65 -7.35 6.41
CA ARG A 79 8.42 -8.58 6.10
C ARG A 79 7.74 -9.44 5.06
N ILE A 80 6.42 -9.64 5.16
CA ILE A 80 5.66 -10.43 4.20
C ILE A 80 5.71 -9.76 2.82
N MET A 81 5.43 -8.45 2.77
CA MET A 81 5.47 -7.72 1.51
C MET A 81 6.85 -7.76 0.86
N HIS A 82 7.93 -7.52 1.62
CA HIS A 82 9.30 -7.55 1.10
C HIS A 82 9.72 -8.95 0.65
N TYR A 83 9.28 -10.02 1.34
CA TYR A 83 9.49 -11.39 0.89
C TYR A 83 8.87 -11.62 -0.49
N TRP A 84 7.60 -11.29 -0.68
CA TRP A 84 6.91 -11.48 -1.95
C TRP A 84 7.41 -10.53 -3.05
N TYR A 85 7.86 -9.32 -2.70
CA TYR A 85 8.57 -8.46 -3.65
C TYR A 85 9.82 -9.17 -4.19
N LYS A 86 10.67 -9.74 -3.35
CA LYS A 86 11.88 -10.48 -3.80
C LYS A 86 11.52 -11.67 -4.69
N GLU A 87 10.47 -12.42 -4.34
CA GLU A 87 10.01 -13.56 -5.12
C GLU A 87 9.50 -13.18 -6.52
N MET A 88 8.92 -11.99 -6.69
CA MET A 88 8.27 -11.58 -7.93
C MET A 88 9.11 -10.62 -8.78
N ARG A 89 10.06 -9.88 -8.17
CA ARG A 89 10.84 -8.85 -8.86
C ARG A 89 11.61 -9.36 -10.07
N ASP A 90 12.28 -10.49 -9.93
CA ASP A 90 13.17 -11.02 -10.96
C ASP A 90 12.48 -12.02 -11.92
N ARG A 91 11.17 -12.19 -11.79
CA ARG A 91 10.39 -13.07 -12.68
C ARG A 91 10.07 -12.37 -14.01
N PRO A 92 9.93 -13.14 -15.11
CA PRO A 92 9.49 -12.59 -16.38
C PRO A 92 8.17 -11.83 -16.28
N GLY A 93 8.09 -10.65 -16.91
CA GLY A 93 6.91 -9.79 -16.87
C GLY A 93 6.85 -8.85 -15.68
N SER A 94 7.91 -8.77 -14.87
CA SER A 94 8.03 -7.80 -13.78
C SER A 94 8.88 -6.59 -14.20
N ASP A 95 8.35 -5.40 -13.96
CA ASP A 95 9.09 -4.13 -14.09
C ASP A 95 9.49 -3.54 -12.72
N MET A 96 9.43 -4.35 -11.64
CA MET A 96 9.85 -3.94 -10.31
C MET A 96 11.35 -3.66 -10.27
N GLY A 97 11.73 -2.47 -9.83
CA GLY A 97 13.10 -2.00 -9.62
C GLY A 97 13.53 -2.10 -8.17
N GLY A 98 13.94 -0.95 -7.58
CA GLY A 98 14.31 -0.84 -6.18
C GLY A 98 13.13 -0.95 -5.21
N PHE A 99 13.46 -0.98 -3.91
CA PHE A 99 12.48 -1.07 -2.84
C PHE A 99 12.92 -0.17 -1.68
N THR A 100 11.99 0.60 -1.12
CA THR A 100 12.22 1.36 0.11
C THR A 100 11.02 1.24 1.05
N ARG A 101 11.29 0.82 2.28
CA ARG A 101 10.39 1.02 3.41
C ARG A 101 10.65 2.41 3.99
N ILE A 102 9.69 3.30 3.89
CA ILE A 102 9.75 4.66 4.44
C ILE A 102 9.23 4.59 5.87
N LEU A 103 10.13 4.49 6.84
CA LEU A 103 9.80 4.35 8.25
C LEU A 103 9.60 5.72 8.88
N HIS A 104 8.35 6.08 9.15
CA HIS A 104 7.97 7.41 9.67
C HIS A 104 7.83 7.48 11.19
N SER A 105 8.60 6.66 11.90
CA SER A 105 8.66 6.65 13.38
C SER A 105 9.77 7.55 13.94
N GLY A 106 10.55 8.23 13.09
CA GLY A 106 11.63 9.12 13.50
C GLY A 106 12.88 8.41 14.05
N LYS A 107 12.88 7.09 14.13
CA LYS A 107 13.98 6.28 14.67
C LYS A 107 14.10 4.94 13.96
N PRO A 108 15.30 4.36 13.87
CA PRO A 108 15.52 3.00 13.37
C PRO A 108 14.77 1.95 14.19
N ASP A 109 14.46 0.82 13.55
CA ASP A 109 13.89 -0.37 14.18
C ASP A 109 14.68 -1.63 13.82
N GLY A 110 14.24 -2.80 14.31
CA GLY A 110 14.92 -4.09 14.11
C GLY A 110 14.89 -4.62 12.67
N LEU A 111 14.25 -3.93 11.71
CA LEU A 111 14.18 -4.37 10.32
C LEU A 111 15.18 -3.66 9.39
N MET A 112 16.03 -2.77 9.92
CA MET A 112 16.97 -1.98 9.11
C MET A 112 17.91 -2.85 8.27
N ASP A 113 18.36 -3.98 8.82
CA ASP A 113 19.27 -4.92 8.15
C ASP A 113 18.55 -5.92 7.24
N GLU A 114 17.23 -6.08 7.40
CA GLU A 114 16.43 -7.04 6.62
C GLU A 114 15.79 -6.41 5.39
N ILE A 115 15.37 -5.14 5.50
CA ILE A 115 14.57 -4.44 4.49
C ILE A 115 15.22 -3.09 4.18
N PRO A 116 15.48 -2.76 2.91
CA PRO A 116 15.94 -1.43 2.54
C PRO A 116 15.01 -0.37 3.11
N THR A 117 15.50 0.40 4.09
CA THR A 117 14.67 1.32 4.88
C THR A 117 15.28 2.70 4.93
N MET A 118 14.44 3.72 4.75
CA MET A 118 14.77 5.10 5.06
C MET A 118 13.93 5.59 6.23
N VAL A 119 14.60 6.02 7.29
CA VAL A 119 13.93 6.65 8.44
C VAL A 119 13.63 8.10 8.12
N VAL A 120 12.38 8.50 8.34
CA VAL A 120 11.91 9.86 8.18
C VAL A 120 11.20 10.32 9.47
N ASP A 121 11.12 11.64 9.65
CA ASP A 121 10.52 12.21 10.83
C ASP A 121 8.98 12.08 10.81
N PRO A 122 8.34 11.78 11.93
CA PRO A 122 6.89 11.89 12.02
C PRO A 122 6.45 13.36 11.91
N LEU A 123 5.16 13.58 11.69
CA LEU A 123 4.59 14.92 11.86
C LEU A 123 4.86 15.44 13.27
N PRO A 124 5.00 16.77 13.46
CA PRO A 124 5.12 17.36 14.78
C PRO A 124 3.98 16.90 15.70
N GLU A 125 4.29 16.75 16.99
CA GLU A 125 3.35 16.27 18.01
C GLU A 125 1.99 16.98 17.92
N GLY A 126 0.91 16.21 17.97
CA GLY A 126 -0.47 16.68 17.90
C GLY A 126 -0.98 17.08 16.50
N LYS A 127 -0.12 17.15 15.48
CA LYS A 127 -0.55 17.50 14.10
C LYS A 127 -1.36 16.40 13.43
N ASP A 128 -1.12 15.15 13.77
CA ASP A 128 -1.89 14.01 13.25
C ASP A 128 -3.24 13.82 13.97
N LYS A 129 -3.46 14.51 15.10
CA LYS A 129 -4.67 14.41 15.91
C LYS A 129 -5.09 12.96 16.21
N GLY A 130 -4.11 12.08 16.42
CA GLY A 130 -4.31 10.67 16.66
C GLY A 130 -4.62 9.83 15.40
N TYR A 131 -4.60 10.43 14.21
CA TYR A 131 -4.75 9.74 12.93
C TYR A 131 -3.38 9.52 12.29
N ILE A 132 -2.69 8.46 12.71
CA ILE A 132 -1.29 8.14 12.36
C ILE A 132 -1.04 8.13 10.84
N VAL A 133 -2.08 7.84 10.04
CA VAL A 133 -2.03 7.75 8.57
C VAL A 133 -1.65 9.09 7.93
N LEU A 134 -1.88 10.22 8.61
CA LEU A 134 -1.41 11.54 8.13
C LEU A 134 0.11 11.65 8.00
N ASN A 135 0.86 10.74 8.62
CA ASN A 135 2.31 10.67 8.43
C ASN A 135 2.71 10.17 7.03
N ARG A 136 1.83 9.48 6.29
CA ARG A 136 2.14 8.94 4.96
C ARG A 136 2.53 10.02 3.95
N PRO A 137 1.71 11.05 3.67
CA PRO A 137 2.10 12.10 2.72
C PRO A 137 3.36 12.83 3.16
N TRP A 138 3.55 13.09 4.46
CA TRP A 138 4.75 13.70 4.99
C TRP A 138 5.99 12.82 4.82
N ALA A 139 5.86 11.51 4.97
CA ALA A 139 6.91 10.54 4.73
C ALA A 139 7.33 10.54 3.26
N PHE A 140 6.38 10.57 2.31
CA PHE A 140 6.69 10.68 0.88
C PHE A 140 7.38 11.98 0.53
N VAL A 141 6.96 13.13 1.08
CA VAL A 141 7.63 14.43 0.87
C VAL A 141 9.12 14.33 1.26
N GLN A 142 9.41 13.81 2.44
CA GLN A 142 10.78 13.70 2.95
C GLN A 142 11.62 12.69 2.12
N TRP A 143 11.01 11.55 1.78
CA TRP A 143 11.69 10.51 1.01
C TRP A 143 12.06 10.99 -0.38
N LEU A 144 11.12 11.61 -1.11
CA LEU A 144 11.37 12.17 -2.44
C LEU A 144 12.46 13.24 -2.46
N GLN A 145 12.59 14.03 -1.39
CA GLN A 145 13.62 15.06 -1.28
C GLN A 145 15.00 14.52 -0.94
N ARG A 146 15.09 13.37 -0.25
CA ARG A 146 16.33 12.89 0.36
C ARG A 146 16.86 11.59 -0.25
N ALA A 147 15.99 10.76 -0.84
CA ALA A 147 16.39 9.47 -1.38
C ALA A 147 16.97 9.59 -2.79
N LYS A 148 17.97 8.77 -3.07
CA LYS A 148 18.41 8.53 -4.45
C LYS A 148 17.51 7.44 -5.04
N ILE A 149 16.68 7.80 -6.00
CA ILE A 149 15.73 6.91 -6.69
C ILE A 149 16.14 6.91 -8.16
N ASP A 150 16.60 5.76 -8.64
CA ASP A 150 17.11 5.62 -10.01
C ASP A 150 15.98 5.41 -11.04
N GLU A 151 14.81 4.93 -10.60
CA GLU A 151 13.65 4.67 -11.45
C GLU A 151 12.83 5.95 -11.73
N ASP A 152 12.26 6.02 -12.94
CA ASP A 152 11.38 7.13 -13.34
C ASP A 152 9.97 7.02 -12.75
N TYR A 153 9.55 5.82 -12.36
CA TYR A 153 8.24 5.56 -11.79
C TYR A 153 8.34 5.06 -10.36
N ILE A 154 7.29 5.31 -9.59
CA ILE A 154 7.16 4.88 -8.20
C ILE A 154 5.83 4.12 -8.06
N LEU A 155 5.88 2.93 -7.48
CA LEU A 155 4.72 2.27 -6.91
C LEU A 155 4.58 2.72 -5.45
N MET A 156 3.54 3.49 -5.15
CA MET A 156 3.12 3.74 -3.77
C MET A 156 2.33 2.53 -3.28
N ALA A 157 2.78 1.95 -2.18
CA ALA A 157 2.22 0.73 -1.61
C ALA A 157 2.03 0.84 -0.10
N GLU A 158 1.29 -0.13 0.47
CA GLU A 158 1.10 -0.29 1.91
C GLU A 158 1.68 -1.61 2.39
N PRO A 159 2.05 -1.73 3.68
CA PRO A 159 2.72 -2.92 4.21
C PRO A 159 1.89 -4.20 4.10
N ASP A 160 0.55 -4.09 4.05
CA ASP A 160 -0.38 -5.21 3.92
C ASP A 160 -0.61 -5.70 2.48
N HIS A 161 0.03 -5.05 1.50
CA HIS A 161 0.01 -5.54 0.12
C HIS A 161 0.91 -6.77 -0.04
N VAL A 162 0.44 -7.75 -0.83
CA VAL A 162 1.18 -8.97 -1.17
C VAL A 162 1.25 -9.11 -2.69
N PHE A 163 2.46 -9.20 -3.23
CA PHE A 163 2.65 -9.46 -4.66
C PHE A 163 2.34 -10.93 -4.97
N VAL A 164 1.22 -11.21 -5.61
CA VAL A 164 0.79 -12.57 -5.98
C VAL A 164 1.26 -13.00 -7.37
N LYS A 165 1.77 -12.07 -8.17
CA LYS A 165 2.33 -12.28 -9.50
C LYS A 165 3.35 -11.19 -9.84
N PRO A 166 4.24 -11.42 -10.85
CA PRO A 166 5.08 -10.36 -11.42
C PRO A 166 4.21 -9.18 -11.82
N LEU A 167 4.65 -7.96 -11.46
CA LEU A 167 3.90 -6.74 -11.74
C LEU A 167 4.62 -5.93 -12.82
N PRO A 168 4.02 -5.78 -14.02
CA PRO A 168 4.52 -4.84 -15.01
C PRO A 168 4.18 -3.40 -14.61
N ASN A 169 4.85 -2.42 -15.21
CA ASN A 169 4.45 -1.03 -15.08
C ASN A 169 3.11 -0.81 -15.79
N LEU A 170 2.10 -0.46 -15.01
CA LEU A 170 0.74 -0.22 -15.50
C LEU A 170 0.52 1.23 -15.93
N ALA A 171 1.44 2.14 -15.60
CA ALA A 171 1.39 3.53 -16.01
C ALA A 171 1.85 3.69 -17.48
N HIS A 172 1.27 4.64 -18.20
CA HIS A 172 1.58 4.92 -19.60
C HIS A 172 2.00 6.37 -19.79
N GLY A 173 3.32 6.62 -19.95
CA GLY A 173 3.83 7.98 -20.07
C GLY A 173 3.47 8.81 -18.83
N ASP A 174 2.75 9.90 -19.01
CA ASP A 174 2.32 10.79 -17.93
C ASP A 174 0.97 10.39 -17.31
N GLU A 175 0.37 9.30 -17.75
CA GLU A 175 -0.86 8.75 -17.19
C GLU A 175 -0.52 7.69 -16.13
N PRO A 176 -0.68 8.00 -14.83
CA PRO A 176 -0.45 7.04 -13.77
C PRO A 176 -1.53 5.95 -13.77
N ALA A 177 -1.25 4.81 -13.16
CA ALA A 177 -2.21 3.75 -12.94
C ALA A 177 -2.59 3.65 -11.46
N ALA A 178 -3.88 3.50 -11.17
CA ALA A 178 -4.39 3.34 -9.81
C ALA A 178 -5.52 2.30 -9.74
N PHE A 179 -5.68 1.70 -8.56
CA PHE A 179 -6.85 0.87 -8.28
C PHE A 179 -8.03 1.75 -7.86
N PRO A 180 -9.23 1.62 -8.50
CA PRO A 180 -10.42 2.37 -8.10
C PRO A 180 -11.09 1.73 -6.90
N PHE A 181 -11.37 2.54 -5.86
CA PHE A 181 -12.06 2.10 -4.66
C PHE A 181 -13.55 2.46 -4.72
N PHE A 182 -14.44 1.48 -4.56
CA PHE A 182 -15.90 1.67 -4.63
C PHE A 182 -16.44 2.60 -3.54
N TYR A 183 -15.71 2.73 -2.42
CA TYR A 183 -16.08 3.59 -1.29
C TYR A 183 -15.50 5.01 -1.39
N ILE A 184 -14.62 5.30 -2.34
CA ILE A 184 -14.17 6.64 -2.66
C ILE A 184 -15.10 7.20 -3.74
N ASN A 185 -16.03 8.05 -3.33
CA ASN A 185 -17.04 8.60 -4.23
C ASN A 185 -17.06 10.14 -4.19
N PRO A 186 -16.27 10.80 -5.06
CA PRO A 186 -16.19 12.25 -5.07
C PRO A 186 -17.52 12.94 -5.34
N THR A 187 -18.33 12.42 -6.26
CA THR A 187 -19.60 13.04 -6.64
C THR A 187 -20.61 13.08 -5.50
N VAL A 188 -20.70 12.00 -4.71
CA VAL A 188 -21.57 11.95 -3.52
C VAL A 188 -21.11 12.95 -2.46
N ASN A 189 -19.80 13.19 -2.37
CA ASN A 189 -19.19 14.05 -1.37
C ASN A 189 -18.86 15.45 -1.90
N GLU A 190 -19.48 15.88 -3.03
CA GLU A 190 -19.16 17.14 -3.70
C GLU A 190 -19.15 18.34 -2.75
N LYS A 191 -20.20 18.51 -1.93
CA LYS A 191 -20.32 19.64 -1.00
C LYS A 191 -19.11 19.76 -0.05
N ILE A 192 -18.57 18.64 0.41
CA ILE A 192 -17.41 18.62 1.30
C ILE A 192 -16.13 18.86 0.50
N LEU A 193 -15.99 18.18 -0.63
CA LEU A 193 -14.78 18.27 -1.46
C LEU A 193 -14.58 19.68 -2.06
N ARG A 194 -15.67 20.44 -2.29
CA ARG A 194 -15.58 21.84 -2.72
C ARG A 194 -14.85 22.77 -1.77
N LYS A 195 -14.71 22.41 -0.51
CA LYS A 195 -13.85 23.14 0.46
C LYS A 195 -12.35 23.06 0.07
N PHE A 196 -11.95 22.03 -0.68
CA PHE A 196 -10.56 21.70 -1.04
C PHE A 196 -10.29 21.67 -2.54
N PHE A 197 -11.35 21.56 -3.36
CA PHE A 197 -11.30 21.55 -4.83
C PHE A 197 -12.21 22.65 -5.36
N PRO A 198 -11.66 23.86 -5.64
CA PRO A 198 -12.43 25.02 -6.06
C PRO A 198 -13.11 24.81 -7.44
N GLU A 199 -14.19 25.54 -7.71
CA GLU A 199 -14.98 25.41 -8.94
C GLU A 199 -14.20 25.72 -10.21
N GLU A 200 -13.25 26.66 -10.16
CA GLU A 200 -12.38 27.01 -11.29
C GLU A 200 -11.47 25.86 -11.74
N LYS A 201 -11.27 24.83 -10.92
CA LYS A 201 -10.56 23.59 -11.29
C LYS A 201 -11.46 22.63 -12.08
N GLY A 202 -12.76 22.90 -12.15
CA GLY A 202 -13.76 22.13 -12.88
C GLY A 202 -14.66 21.28 -12.00
N PRO A 203 -15.42 20.34 -12.60
CA PRO A 203 -16.34 19.50 -11.85
C PRO A 203 -15.61 18.50 -10.95
N VAL A 204 -16.24 18.11 -9.83
CA VAL A 204 -15.67 17.12 -8.90
C VAL A 204 -15.52 15.72 -9.52
N SER A 205 -16.20 15.45 -10.64
CA SER A 205 -16.00 14.24 -11.44
C SER A 205 -14.59 14.11 -12.04
N LYS A 206 -13.79 15.17 -12.01
CA LYS A 206 -12.35 15.12 -12.32
C LYS A 206 -11.51 14.53 -11.21
N ILE A 207 -12.05 14.36 -10.01
CA ILE A 207 -11.37 13.67 -8.91
C ILE A 207 -11.61 12.18 -9.10
N ASP A 208 -10.54 11.42 -9.36
CA ASP A 208 -10.63 9.98 -9.56
C ASP A 208 -11.04 9.27 -8.27
N PRO A 209 -11.81 8.16 -8.33
CA PRO A 209 -12.24 7.40 -7.15
C PRO A 209 -11.13 6.49 -6.63
N ILE A 210 -10.00 7.07 -6.20
CA ILE A 210 -8.77 6.37 -5.84
C ILE A 210 -8.28 6.76 -4.46
N GLY A 211 -7.35 5.95 -3.93
CA GLY A 211 -6.45 6.34 -2.83
C GLY A 211 -5.02 6.51 -3.33
N ASN A 212 -4.10 6.70 -2.39
CA ASN A 212 -2.67 6.80 -2.67
C ASN A 212 -2.00 5.44 -2.98
N SER A 213 -2.70 4.32 -2.77
CA SER A 213 -2.11 2.97 -2.81
C SER A 213 -3.16 1.90 -3.17
N PRO A 214 -2.89 0.99 -4.16
CA PRO A 214 -1.71 1.00 -5.01
C PRO A 214 -1.84 2.02 -6.15
N VAL A 215 -0.75 2.75 -6.39
CA VAL A 215 -0.61 3.71 -7.50
C VAL A 215 0.79 3.61 -8.09
N ILE A 216 0.90 3.46 -9.43
CA ILE A 216 2.15 3.64 -10.15
C ILE A 216 2.11 4.98 -10.86
N ILE A 217 3.07 5.85 -10.54
CA ILE A 217 3.12 7.23 -11.01
C ILE A 217 4.56 7.64 -11.34
N LYS A 218 4.75 8.56 -12.28
CA LYS A 218 6.07 9.16 -12.49
C LYS A 218 6.56 9.89 -11.24
N LYS A 219 7.83 9.68 -10.90
CA LYS A 219 8.51 10.36 -9.80
C LYS A 219 8.32 11.87 -9.86
N ALA A 220 8.55 12.49 -11.03
CA ALA A 220 8.42 13.93 -11.21
C ALA A 220 6.98 14.47 -10.99
N GLN A 221 5.95 13.65 -11.20
CA GLN A 221 4.57 14.03 -10.88
C GLN A 221 4.32 13.89 -9.38
N LEU A 222 4.79 12.80 -8.76
CA LEU A 222 4.63 12.58 -7.32
C LEU A 222 5.36 13.65 -6.50
N GLU A 223 6.54 14.10 -6.93
CA GLU A 223 7.27 15.21 -6.31
C GLU A 223 6.44 16.51 -6.24
N LYS A 224 5.58 16.76 -7.24
CA LYS A 224 4.67 17.92 -7.25
C LYS A 224 3.42 17.67 -6.41
N ILE A 225 2.88 16.46 -6.45
CA ILE A 225 1.62 16.10 -5.78
C ILE A 225 1.82 15.93 -4.28
N ALA A 226 2.91 15.31 -3.82
CA ALA A 226 3.09 14.93 -2.43
C ALA A 226 2.99 16.10 -1.43
N PRO A 227 3.57 17.29 -1.67
CA PRO A 227 3.38 18.44 -0.79
C PRO A 227 1.92 18.92 -0.74
N THR A 228 1.22 18.89 -1.87
CA THR A 228 -0.20 19.25 -1.95
C THR A 228 -1.06 18.24 -1.22
N TRP A 229 -0.78 16.94 -1.41
CA TRP A 229 -1.43 15.85 -0.69
C TRP A 229 -1.29 16.00 0.83
N MET A 230 -0.06 16.27 1.31
CA MET A 230 0.17 16.53 2.73
C MET A 230 -0.68 17.72 3.23
N ASN A 231 -0.64 18.86 2.53
CA ASN A 231 -1.36 20.06 2.93
C ASN A 231 -2.89 19.87 2.93
N VAL A 232 -3.42 19.20 1.90
CA VAL A 232 -4.85 18.87 1.81
C VAL A 232 -5.26 17.92 2.91
N SER A 233 -4.46 16.87 3.20
CA SER A 233 -4.71 15.93 4.29
C SER A 233 -4.81 16.61 5.65
N LEU A 234 -3.88 17.53 5.95
CA LEU A 234 -3.90 18.29 7.21
C LEU A 234 -5.13 19.20 7.31
N LYS A 235 -5.46 19.93 6.23
CA LYS A 235 -6.65 20.80 6.19
C LYS A 235 -7.95 20.00 6.33
N MET A 236 -8.05 18.83 5.66
CA MET A 236 -9.20 17.93 5.79
C MET A 236 -9.35 17.41 7.22
N LYS A 237 -8.24 17.10 7.90
CA LYS A 237 -8.24 16.65 9.31
C LYS A 237 -8.61 17.78 10.29
N GLU A 238 -8.30 19.03 9.96
CA GLU A 238 -8.68 20.20 10.74
C GLU A 238 -10.16 20.56 10.60
N ASP A 239 -10.79 20.28 9.46
CA ASP A 239 -12.22 20.51 9.20
C ASP A 239 -13.07 19.39 9.80
N GLN A 240 -13.82 19.69 10.85
CA GLN A 240 -14.59 18.71 11.61
C GLN A 240 -15.62 17.94 10.77
N ASP A 241 -16.28 18.61 9.82
CA ASP A 241 -17.27 17.95 8.95
C ASP A 241 -16.59 16.94 8.04
N THR A 242 -15.43 17.32 7.49
CA THR A 242 -14.63 16.48 6.59
C THR A 242 -14.04 15.28 7.34
N ASP A 243 -13.45 15.52 8.53
CA ASP A 243 -12.91 14.46 9.37
C ASP A 243 -13.99 13.44 9.75
N LYS A 244 -15.17 13.92 10.13
CA LYS A 244 -16.33 13.06 10.44
C LYS A 244 -16.84 12.29 9.22
N ALA A 245 -16.87 12.92 8.05
CA ALA A 245 -17.41 12.32 6.83
C ALA A 245 -16.48 11.25 6.24
N PHE A 246 -15.18 11.53 6.22
CA PHE A 246 -14.20 10.64 5.57
C PHE A 246 -13.54 9.66 6.54
N GLY A 247 -13.42 10.01 7.81
CA GLY A 247 -12.86 9.12 8.84
C GLY A 247 -11.52 8.51 8.42
N TRP A 248 -11.46 7.17 8.39
CA TRP A 248 -10.22 6.44 8.10
C TRP A 248 -9.75 6.53 6.63
N VAL A 249 -10.58 6.99 5.69
CA VAL A 249 -10.21 7.17 4.27
C VAL A 249 -9.88 8.63 3.91
N LEU A 250 -9.78 9.51 4.89
CA LEU A 250 -9.56 10.95 4.70
C LEU A 250 -8.31 11.22 3.86
N GLU A 251 -7.21 10.59 4.17
CA GLU A 251 -5.93 10.76 3.48
C GLU A 251 -5.99 10.23 2.03
N MET A 252 -6.82 9.22 1.75
CA MET A 252 -7.07 8.72 0.40
C MET A 252 -7.81 9.77 -0.45
N TYR A 253 -8.88 10.39 0.09
CA TYR A 253 -9.55 11.51 -0.58
C TYR A 253 -8.60 12.69 -0.80
N ALA A 254 -7.73 12.97 0.17
CA ALA A 254 -6.75 14.05 0.03
C ALA A 254 -5.77 13.80 -1.12
N TYR A 255 -5.33 12.55 -1.35
CA TYR A 255 -4.50 12.18 -2.49
C TYR A 255 -5.25 12.39 -3.81
N ALA A 256 -6.49 11.91 -3.90
CA ALA A 256 -7.32 12.06 -5.10
C ALA A 256 -7.54 13.55 -5.45
N VAL A 257 -7.85 14.37 -4.45
CA VAL A 257 -7.99 15.83 -4.61
C VAL A 257 -6.67 16.48 -5.03
N ALA A 258 -5.56 16.12 -4.39
CA ALA A 258 -4.24 16.66 -4.73
C ALA A 258 -3.86 16.34 -6.19
N SER A 259 -4.09 15.12 -6.64
CA SER A 259 -3.85 14.72 -8.02
C SER A 259 -4.69 15.56 -9.01
N ALA A 260 -5.98 15.70 -8.74
CA ALA A 260 -6.89 16.51 -9.57
C ALA A 260 -6.52 18.00 -9.59
N LEU A 261 -6.03 18.57 -8.46
CA LEU A 261 -5.54 19.95 -8.39
C LEU A 261 -4.34 20.19 -9.31
N HIS A 262 -3.52 19.17 -9.52
CA HIS A 262 -2.38 19.18 -10.46
C HIS A 262 -2.76 18.75 -11.87
N GLY A 263 -4.05 18.47 -12.15
CA GLY A 263 -4.52 18.01 -13.46
C GLY A 263 -4.06 16.61 -13.82
N VAL A 264 -3.72 15.79 -12.83
CA VAL A 264 -3.28 14.40 -13.03
C VAL A 264 -4.47 13.47 -12.86
N HIS A 265 -4.79 12.73 -13.94
CA HIS A 265 -5.82 11.71 -14.00
C HIS A 265 -5.17 10.33 -14.11
N HIS A 266 -5.78 9.32 -13.50
CA HIS A 266 -5.25 7.97 -13.41
C HIS A 266 -6.01 7.01 -14.33
N SER A 267 -5.27 6.14 -15.00
CA SER A 267 -5.84 4.93 -15.61
C SER A 267 -6.35 4.01 -14.50
N LEU A 268 -7.67 3.82 -14.43
CA LEU A 268 -8.32 3.06 -13.38
C LEU A 268 -8.25 1.55 -13.67
N ARG A 269 -7.42 0.82 -12.94
CA ARG A 269 -7.09 -0.58 -13.17
C ARG A 269 -7.69 -1.48 -12.10
N LYS A 270 -8.85 -2.09 -12.40
CA LYS A 270 -9.51 -3.06 -11.50
C LYS A 270 -8.71 -4.36 -11.32
N ASP A 271 -7.82 -4.67 -12.25
CA ASP A 271 -6.91 -5.82 -12.22
C ASP A 271 -5.59 -5.55 -11.48
N PHE A 272 -5.41 -4.34 -10.94
CA PHE A 272 -4.22 -3.96 -10.20
C PHE A 272 -4.16 -4.60 -8.81
N MET A 273 -5.31 -4.76 -8.15
CA MET A 273 -5.39 -5.32 -6.80
C MET A 273 -6.56 -6.28 -6.66
N ILE A 274 -6.38 -7.33 -5.87
CA ILE A 274 -7.45 -8.23 -5.44
C ILE A 274 -7.90 -7.77 -4.04
N GLN A 275 -9.15 -7.27 -3.94
CA GLN A 275 -9.78 -6.98 -2.65
C GLN A 275 -10.67 -8.14 -2.21
N VAL A 276 -10.54 -8.57 -0.96
CA VAL A 276 -11.31 -9.70 -0.39
C VAL A 276 -12.82 -9.44 -0.48
N LEU A 277 -13.28 -8.21 -0.31
CA LEU A 277 -14.71 -7.84 -0.43
C LEU A 277 -15.27 -8.01 -1.85
N SER A 278 -14.45 -7.95 -2.88
CA SER A 278 -14.89 -8.19 -4.27
C SER A 278 -15.12 -9.68 -4.59
N LEU A 279 -14.65 -10.58 -3.73
CA LEU A 279 -14.82 -12.04 -3.88
C LEU A 279 -16.13 -12.55 -3.26
N VAL A 280 -16.73 -11.79 -2.35
CA VAL A 280 -17.96 -12.19 -1.63
C VAL A 280 -19.24 -11.79 -2.38
N THR A 281 -19.15 -10.91 -3.37
CA THR A 281 -20.28 -10.37 -4.14
C THR A 281 -20.42 -10.93 -5.56
N ARG A 282 -19.78 -12.08 -5.86
CA ARG A 282 -19.94 -12.80 -7.13
C ARG A 282 -20.71 -14.09 -6.95
#